data_136814b182ad21ed8361682543131a24
#
_entry.id   136814b182ad21ed8361682543131a24
#
_cell.length_a   1.000
_cell.length_b   1.000
_cell.length_c   1.000
_cell.angle_alpha   90.00
_cell.angle_beta   90.00
_cell.angle_gamma   90.00
#
_symmetry.space_group_name_H-M   'P 1'
#
loop_
_entity.id
_entity.type
_entity.pdbx_description
1 polymer ?
#
loop_
_entity_poly.entity_id
_entity_poly.type
_entity_poly.pdbx_seq_one_letter_code
_entity_poly.pdbx_strand_id
1 'polypeptide(L)'
;MKNLAFLFLLFLASCSEPASTNDIILVSTTSTQDSGLLDVLLPAFTKQTGYQVSLIATGSGQALKIAEQGNADVILLHSQQAELKFMQEGFGVDRRPVMHNDFVIVGPSADPASIRAQPTALAAFEGIFASASTFVSRGDESGTHVKEMSLWDQAGLDPVRKDWYLETGQGQGATLSIASEKQGYALTDRGTFLAYRSNVNLVILFEGDPILLNVYHVITVNPEIWPHVNLMGAHTFADFVTSSEGQRIIREYGVAEYGQPLFIPDAGSESP
;
A
#
# COMPACT_ATOMS: atom_id res chain seq x y z
N MET A 1 -16.54 75.10 -15.95
CA MET A 1 -16.59 74.25 -14.73
C MET A 1 -16.31 72.87 -15.16
N LYS A 2 -15.07 72.36 -14.92
CA LYS A 2 -14.60 70.98 -15.32
C LYS A 2 -14.66 70.14 -14.09
N ASN A 3 -15.50 69.11 -14.12
CA ASN A 3 -15.57 68.07 -13.06
C ASN A 3 -14.48 67.04 -13.31
N LEU A 4 -13.51 66.98 -12.39
CA LEU A 4 -12.46 66.01 -12.36
C LEU A 4 -12.94 64.76 -11.50
N ALA A 5 -13.29 63.67 -12.14
CA ALA A 5 -13.66 62.43 -11.43
C ALA A 5 -12.38 61.70 -11.04
N PHE A 6 -12.15 61.59 -9.72
CA PHE A 6 -11.04 60.83 -9.13
C PHE A 6 -11.43 59.34 -9.07
N LEU A 7 -10.82 58.53 -9.93
CA LEU A 7 -11.01 57.08 -9.92
C LEU A 7 -10.11 56.46 -8.85
N PHE A 8 -10.73 55.97 -7.77
CA PHE A 8 -10.03 55.27 -6.67
C PHE A 8 -9.83 53.80 -7.08
N LEU A 9 -8.62 53.42 -7.49
CA LEU A 9 -8.27 52.01 -7.69
C LEU A 9 -8.06 51.34 -6.33
N LEU A 10 -9.00 50.47 -5.92
CA LEU A 10 -8.81 49.57 -4.80
C LEU A 10 -7.88 48.41 -5.25
N PHE A 11 -6.65 48.43 -4.77
CA PHE A 11 -5.77 47.24 -4.82
C PHE A 11 -6.27 46.25 -3.79
N LEU A 12 -6.93 45.19 -4.23
CA LEU A 12 -7.15 43.98 -3.44
C LEU A 12 -5.81 43.28 -3.30
N ALA A 13 -5.10 43.48 -2.23
CA ALA A 13 -3.98 42.66 -1.83
C ALA A 13 -4.56 41.27 -1.47
N SER A 14 -4.44 40.32 -2.39
CA SER A 14 -4.65 38.91 -2.10
C SER A 14 -3.55 38.47 -1.12
N CYS A 15 -3.88 38.43 0.17
CA CYS A 15 -3.04 37.71 1.14
C CYS A 15 -3.15 36.22 0.80
N SER A 16 -2.22 35.70 0.01
CA SER A 16 -1.92 34.27 0.07
C SER A 16 -1.25 34.05 1.43
N GLU A 17 -1.94 33.36 2.34
CA GLU A 17 -1.30 32.86 3.55
C GLU A 17 -0.07 32.04 3.10
N PRO A 18 1.13 32.28 3.66
CA PRO A 18 2.27 31.42 3.39
C PRO A 18 1.87 30.01 3.82
N ALA A 19 2.03 29.04 2.94
CA ALA A 19 1.87 27.62 3.28
C ALA A 19 2.62 27.38 4.59
N SER A 20 1.93 26.86 5.61
CA SER A 20 2.55 26.63 6.91
C SER A 20 3.76 25.72 6.68
N THR A 21 4.92 26.11 7.17
CA THR A 21 6.17 25.34 7.03
C THR A 21 6.09 23.98 7.74
N ASN A 22 4.97 23.73 8.44
CA ASN A 22 4.71 22.52 9.22
C ASN A 22 3.73 21.56 8.55
N ASP A 23 3.33 21.78 7.31
CA ASP A 23 2.46 20.85 6.58
C ASP A 23 3.29 20.00 5.63
N ILE A 24 2.96 18.69 5.55
CA ILE A 24 3.52 17.77 4.58
C ILE A 24 2.39 17.04 3.83
N ILE A 25 2.63 16.74 2.57
CA ILE A 25 1.76 15.92 1.73
C ILE A 25 2.36 14.52 1.68
N LEU A 26 1.69 13.58 2.35
CA LEU A 26 1.99 12.16 2.30
C LEU A 26 1.09 11.50 1.25
N VAL A 27 1.70 10.84 0.27
CA VAL A 27 0.95 9.98 -0.66
C VAL A 27 1.19 8.51 -0.31
N SER A 28 0.10 7.75 -0.21
CA SER A 28 0.15 6.32 0.09
C SER A 28 -0.88 5.54 -0.72
N THR A 29 -1.03 4.24 -0.44
CA THR A 29 -2.04 3.42 -1.11
C THR A 29 -3.35 3.37 -0.33
N THR A 30 -4.46 3.14 -1.07
CA THR A 30 -5.77 2.89 -0.42
C THR A 30 -5.71 1.70 0.52
N SER A 31 -4.99 0.63 0.17
CA SER A 31 -4.83 -0.53 1.05
C SER A 31 -4.08 -0.20 2.35
N THR A 32 -3.09 0.70 2.30
CA THR A 32 -2.41 1.18 3.51
C THR A 32 -3.35 2.01 4.38
N GLN A 33 -4.16 2.89 3.78
CA GLN A 33 -5.17 3.66 4.50
C GLN A 33 -6.24 2.72 5.09
N ASP A 34 -6.79 1.81 4.29
CA ASP A 34 -7.86 0.90 4.70
C ASP A 34 -7.42 -0.09 5.81
N SER A 35 -6.11 -0.33 5.95
CA SER A 35 -5.58 -1.10 7.07
C SER A 35 -5.79 -0.42 8.43
N GLY A 36 -6.02 0.90 8.46
CA GLY A 36 -6.17 1.71 9.66
C GLY A 36 -4.84 2.05 10.37
N LEU A 37 -3.68 1.54 9.91
CA LEU A 37 -2.39 1.83 10.55
C LEU A 37 -2.09 3.34 10.56
N LEU A 38 -2.40 4.05 9.46
CA LEU A 38 -2.16 5.48 9.36
C LEU A 38 -2.99 6.29 10.36
N ASP A 39 -4.16 5.80 10.79
CA ASP A 39 -5.01 6.46 11.78
C ASP A 39 -4.37 6.51 13.18
N VAL A 40 -3.38 5.64 13.44
CA VAL A 40 -2.60 5.64 14.69
C VAL A 40 -1.24 6.29 14.50
N LEU A 41 -0.61 6.07 13.34
CA LEU A 41 0.76 6.50 13.07
C LEU A 41 0.83 8.02 12.86
N LEU A 42 -0.10 8.60 12.08
CA LEU A 42 -0.08 10.03 11.75
C LEU A 42 -0.37 10.93 12.95
N PRO A 43 -1.36 10.66 13.84
CA PRO A 43 -1.53 11.43 15.06
C PRO A 43 -0.32 11.36 16.00
N ALA A 44 0.35 10.21 16.09
CA ALA A 44 1.56 10.06 16.90
C ALA A 44 2.71 10.90 16.32
N PHE A 45 2.90 10.91 15.02
CA PHE A 45 3.84 11.76 14.31
C PHE A 45 3.57 13.25 14.58
N THR A 46 2.33 13.69 14.35
CA THR A 46 1.92 15.08 14.58
C THR A 46 2.16 15.50 16.04
N LYS A 47 1.82 14.65 17.00
CA LYS A 47 2.02 14.93 18.42
C LYS A 47 3.51 15.10 18.77
N GLN A 48 4.38 14.29 18.16
CA GLN A 48 5.81 14.32 18.46
C GLN A 48 6.56 15.47 17.79
N THR A 49 6.16 15.82 16.56
CA THR A 49 6.94 16.72 15.69
C THR A 49 6.30 18.08 15.47
N GLY A 50 4.99 18.20 15.64
CA GLY A 50 4.20 19.38 15.31
C GLY A 50 3.83 19.50 13.83
N TYR A 51 4.34 18.63 12.95
CA TYR A 51 3.93 18.60 11.55
C TYR A 51 2.49 18.11 11.39
N GLN A 52 1.76 18.72 10.45
CA GLN A 52 0.45 18.25 10.00
C GLN A 52 0.62 17.42 8.73
N VAL A 53 -0.16 16.38 8.57
CA VAL A 53 -0.08 15.50 7.41
C VAL A 53 -1.37 15.56 6.59
N SER A 54 -1.23 16.00 5.34
CA SER A 54 -2.27 15.87 4.33
C SER A 54 -2.08 14.54 3.60
N LEU A 55 -2.93 13.53 3.91
CA LEU A 55 -2.85 12.22 3.30
C LEU A 55 -3.62 12.18 1.98
N ILE A 56 -2.96 11.71 0.92
CA ILE A 56 -3.58 11.33 -0.35
C ILE A 56 -3.42 9.81 -0.50
N ALA A 57 -4.52 9.08 -0.49
CA ALA A 57 -4.52 7.63 -0.68
C ALA A 57 -5.10 7.27 -2.05
N THR A 58 -4.34 6.50 -2.84
CA THR A 58 -4.74 6.10 -4.20
C THR A 58 -4.05 4.79 -4.61
N GLY A 59 -4.21 4.33 -5.84
CA GLY A 59 -3.45 3.17 -6.34
C GLY A 59 -1.96 3.50 -6.50
N SER A 60 -1.08 2.51 -6.31
CA SER A 60 0.39 2.69 -6.32
C SER A 60 0.91 3.43 -7.54
N GLY A 61 0.40 3.12 -8.74
CA GLY A 61 0.82 3.79 -9.98
C GLY A 61 0.43 5.28 -10.01
N GLN A 62 -0.76 5.62 -9.51
CA GLN A 62 -1.21 7.00 -9.42
C GLN A 62 -0.46 7.76 -8.30
N ALA A 63 -0.16 7.09 -7.18
CA ALA A 63 0.66 7.64 -6.11
C ALA A 63 2.03 8.11 -6.61
N LEU A 64 2.71 7.26 -7.38
CA LEU A 64 4.00 7.61 -7.99
C LEU A 64 3.87 8.77 -8.98
N LYS A 65 2.82 8.80 -9.83
CA LYS A 65 2.59 9.91 -10.75
C LYS A 65 2.38 11.26 -10.03
N ILE A 66 1.70 11.26 -8.89
CA ILE A 66 1.54 12.47 -8.06
C ILE A 66 2.91 12.95 -7.57
N ALA A 67 3.75 12.04 -7.10
CA ALA A 67 5.09 12.36 -6.62
C ALA A 67 6.05 12.77 -7.77
N GLU A 68 5.97 12.12 -8.94
CA GLU A 68 6.71 12.49 -10.15
C GLU A 68 6.41 13.93 -10.62
N GLN A 69 5.23 14.44 -10.30
CA GLN A 69 4.81 15.81 -10.61
C GLN A 69 5.16 16.82 -9.52
N GLY A 70 5.80 16.39 -8.41
CA GLY A 70 6.12 17.24 -7.28
C GLY A 70 4.92 17.59 -6.39
N ASN A 71 3.80 16.88 -6.51
CA ASN A 71 2.58 17.11 -5.74
C ASN A 71 2.53 16.26 -4.45
N ALA A 72 3.68 15.81 -3.98
CA ALA A 72 3.89 15.12 -2.71
C ALA A 72 5.24 15.52 -2.14
N ASP A 73 5.38 15.49 -0.82
CA ASP A 73 6.65 15.66 -0.13
C ASP A 73 7.31 14.30 0.17
N VAL A 74 6.48 13.33 0.52
CA VAL A 74 6.90 11.98 0.91
C VAL A 74 5.87 10.96 0.45
N ILE A 75 6.34 9.76 0.09
CA ILE A 75 5.48 8.63 -0.27
C ILE A 75 5.77 7.43 0.65
N LEU A 76 4.72 6.67 0.96
CA LEU A 76 4.80 5.40 1.69
C LEU A 76 4.09 4.33 0.86
N LEU A 77 4.86 3.51 0.17
CA LEU A 77 4.36 2.56 -0.82
C LEU A 77 4.94 1.14 -0.61
N HIS A 78 4.40 0.18 -1.38
CA HIS A 78 4.80 -1.22 -1.36
C HIS A 78 4.86 -1.84 -2.77
N SER A 79 5.31 -1.05 -3.74
CA SER A 79 5.47 -1.46 -5.15
C SER A 79 6.94 -1.43 -5.55
N GLN A 80 7.74 -2.34 -5.02
CA GLN A 80 9.20 -2.32 -5.07
C GLN A 80 9.78 -2.01 -6.46
N GLN A 81 9.30 -2.67 -7.52
CA GLN A 81 9.82 -2.43 -8.88
C GLN A 81 9.54 -1.00 -9.36
N ALA A 82 8.32 -0.49 -9.10
CA ALA A 82 7.94 0.86 -9.50
C ALA A 82 8.67 1.92 -8.66
N GLU A 83 8.89 1.66 -7.37
CA GLU A 83 9.68 2.52 -6.48
C GLU A 83 11.15 2.58 -6.92
N LEU A 84 11.76 1.45 -7.29
CA LEU A 84 13.14 1.42 -7.80
C LEU A 84 13.27 2.19 -9.10
N LYS A 85 12.29 2.11 -10.00
CA LYS A 85 12.24 2.90 -11.22
C LYS A 85 12.14 4.40 -10.89
N PHE A 86 11.27 4.79 -9.98
CA PHE A 86 11.11 6.17 -9.50
C PHE A 86 12.44 6.74 -8.95
N MET A 87 13.18 5.92 -8.19
CA MET A 87 14.52 6.28 -7.69
C MET A 87 15.55 6.40 -8.82
N GLN A 88 15.58 5.47 -9.78
CA GLN A 88 16.49 5.48 -10.91
C GLN A 88 16.27 6.68 -11.85
N GLU A 89 15.04 7.12 -12.00
CA GLU A 89 14.65 8.31 -12.76
C GLU A 89 14.95 9.62 -12.01
N GLY A 90 15.39 9.53 -10.75
CA GLY A 90 15.83 10.66 -9.93
C GLY A 90 14.69 11.43 -9.26
N PHE A 91 13.43 10.97 -9.35
CA PHE A 91 12.28 11.64 -8.73
C PHE A 91 12.24 11.51 -7.21
N GLY A 92 12.90 10.49 -6.65
CA GLY A 92 12.98 10.24 -5.22
C GLY A 92 14.40 10.25 -4.69
N VAL A 93 14.52 10.57 -3.43
CA VAL A 93 15.73 10.43 -2.62
C VAL A 93 15.40 9.69 -1.34
N ASP A 94 16.41 9.10 -0.68
CA ASP A 94 16.28 8.51 0.67
C ASP A 94 15.15 7.46 0.81
N ARG A 95 15.22 6.40 -0.02
CA ARG A 95 14.31 5.26 0.09
C ARG A 95 14.73 4.35 1.26
N ARG A 96 13.84 4.16 2.24
CA ARG A 96 14.10 3.35 3.44
C ARG A 96 13.01 2.29 3.64
N PRO A 97 13.37 1.04 4.05
CA PRO A 97 12.38 0.06 4.48
C PRO A 97 11.73 0.51 5.78
N VAL A 98 10.42 0.32 5.90
CA VAL A 98 9.62 0.69 7.08
C VAL A 98 9.04 -0.53 7.75
N MET A 99 8.37 -1.36 6.99
CA MET A 99 7.64 -2.52 7.49
C MET A 99 7.34 -3.49 6.33
N HIS A 100 6.93 -4.68 6.66
CA HIS A 100 6.27 -5.57 5.72
C HIS A 100 5.01 -6.19 6.32
N ASN A 101 4.11 -6.61 5.46
CA ASN A 101 3.16 -7.68 5.70
C ASN A 101 3.38 -8.77 4.67
N ASP A 102 2.55 -9.79 4.66
CA ASP A 102 2.61 -10.83 3.63
C ASP A 102 1.26 -10.98 2.93
N PHE A 103 1.36 -11.49 1.73
CA PHE A 103 0.22 -12.09 1.06
C PHE A 103 0.07 -13.54 1.52
N VAL A 104 -1.16 -14.00 1.55
CA VAL A 104 -1.52 -15.38 1.86
C VAL A 104 -2.46 -15.91 0.78
N ILE A 105 -2.38 -17.22 0.50
CA ILE A 105 -3.36 -17.87 -0.35
C ILE A 105 -4.40 -18.51 0.56
N VAL A 106 -5.63 -18.00 0.43
CA VAL A 106 -6.79 -18.52 1.18
C VAL A 106 -7.64 -19.41 0.29
N GLY A 107 -8.40 -20.31 0.90
CA GLY A 107 -9.29 -21.20 0.16
C GLY A 107 -10.17 -22.03 1.10
N PRO A 108 -10.98 -22.94 0.54
CA PRO A 108 -11.82 -23.83 1.31
C PRO A 108 -10.97 -24.78 2.16
N SER A 109 -11.42 -25.11 3.37
CA SER A 109 -10.68 -25.99 4.30
C SER A 109 -10.41 -27.38 3.73
N ALA A 110 -11.21 -27.84 2.77
CA ALA A 110 -11.05 -29.12 2.06
C ALA A 110 -9.82 -29.16 1.14
N ASP A 111 -9.30 -28.01 0.73
CA ASP A 111 -8.10 -27.85 -0.09
C ASP A 111 -8.02 -28.78 -1.32
N PRO A 112 -8.98 -28.72 -2.26
CA PRO A 112 -9.03 -29.64 -3.39
C PRO A 112 -7.80 -29.60 -4.31
N ALA A 113 -7.07 -28.46 -4.35
CA ALA A 113 -5.82 -28.31 -5.10
C ALA A 113 -4.58 -28.75 -4.30
N SER A 114 -4.76 -29.16 -3.03
CA SER A 114 -3.68 -29.63 -2.13
C SER A 114 -2.52 -28.63 -1.98
N ILE A 115 -2.84 -27.34 -1.92
CA ILE A 115 -1.81 -26.28 -1.88
C ILE A 115 -1.13 -26.18 -0.51
N ARG A 116 -1.77 -26.66 0.56
CA ARG A 116 -1.20 -26.63 1.92
C ARG A 116 0.12 -27.38 2.04
N ALA A 117 0.31 -28.42 1.23
CA ALA A 117 1.51 -29.25 1.25
C ALA A 117 2.59 -28.79 0.25
N GLN A 118 2.35 -27.71 -0.49
CA GLN A 118 3.30 -27.23 -1.50
C GLN A 118 4.50 -26.54 -0.85
N PRO A 119 5.70 -26.68 -1.45
CA PRO A 119 6.93 -26.09 -0.88
C PRO A 119 7.07 -24.59 -1.16
N THR A 120 6.41 -24.05 -2.18
CA THR A 120 6.51 -22.65 -2.61
C THR A 120 5.15 -22.10 -3.06
N ALA A 121 5.02 -20.77 -3.07
CA ALA A 121 3.84 -20.10 -3.58
C ALA A 121 3.60 -20.43 -5.07
N LEU A 122 4.66 -20.52 -5.87
CA LEU A 122 4.54 -20.89 -7.28
C LEU A 122 3.98 -22.31 -7.44
N ALA A 123 4.47 -23.27 -6.64
CA ALA A 123 3.93 -24.63 -6.65
C ALA A 123 2.46 -24.69 -6.18
N ALA A 124 2.04 -23.79 -5.26
CA ALA A 124 0.65 -23.66 -4.87
C ALA A 124 -0.22 -23.16 -6.04
N PHE A 125 0.26 -22.18 -6.79
CA PHE A 125 -0.41 -21.69 -8.00
C PHE A 125 -0.47 -22.76 -9.10
N GLU A 126 0.60 -23.53 -9.30
CA GLU A 126 0.63 -24.70 -10.20
C GLU A 126 -0.43 -25.76 -9.79
N GLY A 127 -0.56 -26.03 -8.51
CA GLY A 127 -1.57 -26.97 -7.97
C GLY A 127 -3.00 -26.50 -8.27
N ILE A 128 -3.30 -25.22 -8.06
CA ILE A 128 -4.61 -24.63 -8.38
C ILE A 128 -4.88 -24.74 -9.88
N PHE A 129 -3.89 -24.39 -10.72
CA PHE A 129 -4.01 -24.46 -12.17
C PHE A 129 -4.24 -25.88 -12.67
N ALA A 130 -3.44 -26.84 -12.19
CA ALA A 130 -3.51 -28.25 -12.61
C ALA A 130 -4.84 -28.92 -12.22
N SER A 131 -5.38 -28.56 -11.05
CA SER A 131 -6.68 -29.07 -10.58
C SER A 131 -7.87 -28.36 -11.20
N ALA A 132 -7.65 -27.26 -11.96
CA ALA A 132 -8.71 -26.38 -12.43
C ALA A 132 -9.67 -25.94 -11.30
N SER A 133 -9.13 -25.78 -10.10
CA SER A 133 -9.91 -25.32 -8.94
C SER A 133 -10.26 -23.85 -9.09
N THR A 134 -11.45 -23.48 -8.66
CA THR A 134 -11.89 -22.06 -8.74
C THR A 134 -10.89 -21.16 -8.06
N PHE A 135 -10.43 -20.14 -8.79
CA PHE A 135 -9.64 -19.04 -8.27
C PHE A 135 -10.38 -17.72 -8.51
N VAL A 136 -10.46 -16.90 -7.47
CA VAL A 136 -11.17 -15.62 -7.50
C VAL A 136 -10.16 -14.50 -7.39
N SER A 137 -9.98 -13.80 -8.50
CA SER A 137 -9.09 -12.66 -8.66
C SER A 137 -9.82 -11.35 -8.40
N ARG A 138 -9.08 -10.35 -7.96
CA ARG A 138 -9.59 -8.99 -7.91
C ARG A 138 -9.87 -8.42 -9.31
N GLY A 139 -8.99 -8.64 -10.28
CA GLY A 139 -9.17 -8.15 -11.64
C GLY A 139 -9.28 -6.61 -11.77
N ASP A 140 -8.66 -5.83 -10.85
CA ASP A 140 -8.87 -4.39 -10.69
C ASP A 140 -7.58 -3.55 -10.75
N GLU A 141 -6.48 -4.15 -11.20
CA GLU A 141 -5.14 -3.53 -11.27
C GLU A 141 -4.58 -3.03 -9.91
N SER A 142 -5.17 -3.46 -8.81
CA SER A 142 -4.65 -3.17 -7.46
C SER A 142 -3.31 -3.86 -7.20
N GLY A 143 -2.62 -3.47 -6.13
CA GLY A 143 -1.37 -4.10 -5.70
C GLY A 143 -1.49 -5.61 -5.50
N THR A 144 -2.63 -6.10 -4.97
CA THR A 144 -2.91 -7.54 -4.83
C THR A 144 -3.07 -8.22 -6.20
N HIS A 145 -3.81 -7.59 -7.13
CA HIS A 145 -3.98 -8.13 -8.49
C HIS A 145 -2.66 -8.15 -9.26
N VAL A 146 -1.86 -7.09 -9.18
CA VAL A 146 -0.52 -7.05 -9.78
C VAL A 146 0.38 -8.14 -9.20
N LYS A 147 0.34 -8.36 -7.89
CA LYS A 147 1.09 -9.46 -7.23
C LYS A 147 0.62 -10.83 -7.70
N GLU A 148 -0.67 -11.05 -7.76
CA GLU A 148 -1.29 -12.29 -8.26
C GLU A 148 -0.82 -12.59 -9.68
N MET A 149 -0.96 -11.63 -10.60
CA MET A 149 -0.54 -11.81 -12.00
C MET A 149 0.96 -12.07 -12.13
N SER A 150 1.78 -11.45 -11.29
CA SER A 150 3.22 -11.72 -11.23
C SER A 150 3.52 -13.16 -10.78
N LEU A 151 2.73 -13.74 -9.87
CA LEU A 151 2.90 -15.13 -9.43
C LEU A 151 2.49 -16.12 -10.53
N TRP A 152 1.39 -15.86 -11.25
CA TRP A 152 1.00 -16.65 -12.41
C TRP A 152 2.06 -16.64 -13.51
N ASP A 153 2.59 -15.44 -13.84
CA ASP A 153 3.63 -15.27 -14.86
C ASP A 153 4.93 -16.00 -14.47
N GLN A 154 5.38 -15.88 -13.22
CA GLN A 154 6.57 -16.56 -12.71
C GLN A 154 6.41 -18.10 -12.67
N ALA A 155 5.20 -18.58 -12.47
CA ALA A 155 4.89 -20.01 -12.62
C ALA A 155 4.79 -20.46 -14.09
N GLY A 156 4.87 -19.54 -15.05
CA GLY A 156 4.72 -19.82 -16.48
C GLY A 156 3.29 -20.20 -16.88
N LEU A 157 2.29 -19.69 -16.15
CA LEU A 157 0.88 -20.07 -16.30
C LEU A 157 0.03 -18.86 -16.71
N ASP A 158 -0.95 -19.09 -17.57
CA ASP A 158 -1.95 -18.08 -17.96
C ASP A 158 -3.36 -18.55 -17.52
N PRO A 159 -3.90 -18.00 -16.42
CA PRO A 159 -5.23 -18.33 -15.94
C PRO A 159 -6.33 -17.56 -16.70
N VAL A 160 -5.97 -16.47 -17.37
CA VAL A 160 -6.93 -15.58 -18.02
C VAL A 160 -7.78 -16.38 -19.04
N ARG A 161 -9.10 -16.18 -19.01
CA ARG A 161 -10.08 -16.90 -19.85
C ARG A 161 -10.27 -18.38 -19.52
N LYS A 162 -9.79 -18.86 -18.38
CA LYS A 162 -10.18 -20.19 -17.90
C LYS A 162 -11.52 -20.11 -17.17
N ASP A 163 -12.38 -21.08 -17.35
CA ASP A 163 -13.72 -21.09 -16.74
C ASP A 163 -13.70 -21.10 -15.20
N TRP A 164 -12.60 -21.55 -14.61
CA TRP A 164 -12.39 -21.58 -13.17
C TRP A 164 -11.70 -20.31 -12.61
N TYR A 165 -11.26 -19.38 -13.46
CA TYR A 165 -10.65 -18.10 -13.06
C TYR A 165 -11.68 -16.97 -13.16
N LEU A 166 -12.02 -16.40 -12.01
CA LEU A 166 -13.09 -15.42 -11.89
C LEU A 166 -12.54 -14.06 -11.49
N GLU A 167 -12.61 -13.09 -12.36
CA GLU A 167 -12.26 -11.70 -12.07
C GLU A 167 -13.48 -10.95 -11.53
N THR A 168 -13.35 -10.34 -10.34
CA THR A 168 -14.48 -9.65 -9.70
C THR A 168 -14.58 -8.19 -10.10
N GLY A 169 -13.49 -7.54 -10.44
CA GLY A 169 -13.41 -6.09 -10.64
C GLY A 169 -13.71 -5.28 -9.37
N GLN A 170 -13.56 -5.91 -8.17
CA GLN A 170 -13.98 -5.33 -6.91
C GLN A 170 -12.86 -5.34 -5.86
N GLY A 171 -13.08 -4.62 -4.74
CA GLY A 171 -12.18 -4.59 -3.60
C GLY A 171 -12.01 -5.96 -2.92
N GLN A 172 -10.95 -6.09 -2.10
CA GLN A 172 -10.53 -7.36 -1.50
C GLN A 172 -11.62 -8.04 -0.66
N GLY A 173 -12.38 -7.29 0.14
CA GLY A 173 -13.43 -7.85 0.96
C GLY A 173 -14.55 -8.52 0.14
N ALA A 174 -14.99 -7.89 -0.95
CA ALA A 174 -15.96 -8.48 -1.87
C ALA A 174 -15.39 -9.72 -2.58
N THR A 175 -14.12 -9.66 -2.99
CA THR A 175 -13.40 -10.79 -3.59
C THR A 175 -13.35 -11.99 -2.65
N LEU A 176 -13.03 -11.79 -1.37
CA LEU A 176 -13.03 -12.83 -0.34
C LEU A 176 -14.44 -13.43 -0.12
N SER A 177 -15.48 -12.59 -0.12
CA SER A 177 -16.86 -13.05 0.00
C SER A 177 -17.25 -13.96 -1.16
N ILE A 178 -16.94 -13.56 -2.39
CA ILE A 178 -17.19 -14.37 -3.60
C ILE A 178 -16.36 -15.67 -3.56
N ALA A 179 -15.09 -15.62 -3.16
CA ALA A 179 -14.26 -16.81 -3.01
C ALA A 179 -14.85 -17.79 -1.99
N SER A 180 -15.39 -17.26 -0.88
CA SER A 180 -16.07 -18.06 0.14
C SER A 180 -17.33 -18.75 -0.42
N GLU A 181 -18.17 -18.03 -1.14
CA GLU A 181 -19.40 -18.58 -1.76
C GLU A 181 -19.08 -19.63 -2.82
N LYS A 182 -18.04 -19.42 -3.61
CA LYS A 182 -17.59 -20.32 -4.68
C LYS A 182 -16.74 -21.48 -4.18
N GLN A 183 -16.39 -21.51 -2.89
CA GLN A 183 -15.40 -22.44 -2.33
C GLN A 183 -14.11 -22.44 -3.16
N GLY A 184 -13.69 -21.23 -3.55
CA GLY A 184 -12.54 -20.96 -4.40
C GLY A 184 -11.33 -20.47 -3.60
N TYR A 185 -10.19 -20.43 -4.27
CA TYR A 185 -8.96 -19.84 -3.78
C TYR A 185 -8.91 -18.33 -4.10
N ALA A 186 -8.17 -17.58 -3.32
CA ALA A 186 -7.86 -16.17 -3.59
C ALA A 186 -6.51 -15.80 -2.98
N LEU A 187 -5.81 -14.86 -3.61
CA LEU A 187 -4.68 -14.15 -2.99
C LEU A 187 -5.22 -12.96 -2.22
N THR A 188 -4.71 -12.75 -1.01
CA THR A 188 -5.06 -11.57 -0.19
C THR A 188 -3.89 -11.19 0.70
N ASP A 189 -3.80 -9.93 1.10
CA ASP A 189 -2.95 -9.57 2.23
C ASP A 189 -3.53 -10.13 3.54
N ARG A 190 -2.64 -10.49 4.46
CA ARG A 190 -3.02 -11.10 5.75
C ARG A 190 -3.94 -10.20 6.56
N GLY A 191 -3.69 -8.89 6.57
CA GLY A 191 -4.48 -7.93 7.35
C GLY A 191 -5.93 -7.92 6.91
N THR A 192 -6.19 -7.82 5.61
CA THR A 192 -7.55 -7.87 5.07
C THR A 192 -8.22 -9.22 5.37
N PHE A 193 -7.50 -10.34 5.20
CA PHE A 193 -8.08 -11.64 5.55
C PHE A 193 -8.48 -11.72 7.04
N LEU A 194 -7.63 -11.27 7.95
CA LEU A 194 -7.93 -11.28 9.39
C LEU A 194 -9.16 -10.43 9.73
N ALA A 195 -9.30 -9.26 9.09
CA ALA A 195 -10.47 -8.39 9.27
C ALA A 195 -11.77 -9.06 8.75
N TYR A 196 -11.68 -9.88 7.71
CA TYR A 196 -12.84 -10.52 7.08
C TYR A 196 -13.09 -11.97 7.52
N ARG A 197 -12.17 -12.59 8.25
CA ARG A 197 -12.23 -14.04 8.52
C ARG A 197 -13.50 -14.51 9.24
N SER A 198 -14.14 -13.64 10.02
CA SER A 198 -15.42 -13.96 10.69
C SER A 198 -16.62 -13.97 9.72
N ASN A 199 -16.48 -13.37 8.55
CA ASN A 199 -17.53 -13.19 7.56
C ASN A 199 -17.40 -14.15 6.37
N VAL A 200 -16.33 -14.94 6.32
CA VAL A 200 -16.01 -15.85 5.20
C VAL A 200 -15.70 -17.26 5.73
N ASN A 201 -16.04 -18.26 4.93
CA ASN A 201 -15.72 -19.66 5.25
C ASN A 201 -14.46 -20.10 4.48
N LEU A 202 -13.38 -19.35 4.68
CA LEU A 202 -12.07 -19.60 4.09
C LEU A 202 -11.04 -19.75 5.21
N VAL A 203 -9.93 -20.42 4.90
CA VAL A 203 -8.78 -20.55 5.78
C VAL A 203 -7.50 -20.22 5.02
N ILE A 204 -6.45 -19.81 5.71
CA ILE A 204 -5.11 -19.69 5.11
C ILE A 204 -4.63 -21.10 4.80
N LEU A 205 -4.31 -21.35 3.55
CA LEU A 205 -3.81 -22.62 3.05
C LEU A 205 -2.32 -22.58 2.73
N PHE A 206 -1.82 -21.42 2.29
CA PHE A 206 -0.40 -21.24 2.01
C PHE A 206 0.08 -19.86 2.47
N GLU A 207 1.25 -19.83 3.11
CA GLU A 207 1.88 -18.63 3.68
C GLU A 207 3.40 -18.84 3.87
N GLY A 208 4.13 -17.77 4.17
CA GLY A 208 5.52 -17.84 4.64
C GLY A 208 6.59 -17.94 3.53
N ASP A 209 6.21 -17.89 2.25
CA ASP A 209 7.18 -17.83 1.16
C ASP A 209 7.71 -16.39 1.02
N PRO A 210 9.04 -16.18 0.92
CA PRO A 210 9.61 -14.84 0.72
C PRO A 210 9.04 -14.08 -0.47
N ILE A 211 8.62 -14.77 -1.54
CA ILE A 211 7.98 -14.14 -2.69
C ILE A 211 6.64 -13.49 -2.34
N LEU A 212 6.00 -13.89 -1.23
CA LEU A 212 4.74 -13.32 -0.76
C LEU A 212 4.93 -12.09 0.13
N LEU A 213 6.16 -11.71 0.45
CA LEU A 213 6.41 -10.50 1.23
C LEU A 213 5.95 -9.26 0.48
N ASN A 214 5.36 -8.34 1.23
CA ASN A 214 4.85 -7.07 0.78
C ASN A 214 5.54 -5.96 1.59
N VAL A 215 6.69 -5.51 1.10
CA VAL A 215 7.59 -4.59 1.81
C VAL A 215 7.21 -3.15 1.50
N TYR A 216 7.06 -2.35 2.54
CA TYR A 216 6.72 -0.93 2.47
C TYR A 216 7.96 -0.07 2.63
N HIS A 217 8.09 0.91 1.75
CA HIS A 217 9.19 1.88 1.82
C HIS A 217 8.64 3.29 1.94
N VAL A 218 9.32 4.10 2.73
CA VAL A 218 9.17 5.54 2.71
C VAL A 218 10.21 6.12 1.75
N ILE A 219 9.80 7.08 0.90
CA ILE A 219 10.67 7.74 -0.08
C ILE A 219 10.37 9.23 -0.04
N THR A 220 11.41 10.03 0.09
CA THR A 220 11.32 11.50 0.00
C THR A 220 11.35 11.93 -1.47
N VAL A 221 10.47 12.84 -1.86
CA VAL A 221 10.48 13.42 -3.21
C VAL A 221 11.69 14.33 -3.39
N ASN A 222 12.31 14.30 -4.58
CA ASN A 222 13.58 14.96 -4.82
C ASN A 222 13.45 16.48 -4.92
N PRO A 223 14.03 17.27 -3.97
CA PRO A 223 13.96 18.71 -3.97
C PRO A 223 14.78 19.37 -5.08
N GLU A 224 15.75 18.67 -5.69
CA GLU A 224 16.53 19.19 -6.81
C GLU A 224 15.66 19.33 -8.07
N ILE A 225 14.66 18.46 -8.23
CA ILE A 225 13.67 18.54 -9.30
C ILE A 225 12.53 19.45 -8.90
N TRP A 226 12.05 19.35 -7.66
CA TRP A 226 10.89 20.06 -7.14
C TRP A 226 11.24 20.91 -5.90
N PRO A 227 11.79 22.14 -6.09
CA PRO A 227 12.28 22.96 -4.98
C PRO A 227 11.21 23.41 -3.97
N HIS A 228 9.93 23.21 -4.29
CA HIS A 228 8.82 23.58 -3.41
C HIS A 228 8.40 22.48 -2.43
N VAL A 229 8.93 21.25 -2.57
CA VAL A 229 8.62 20.16 -1.63
C VAL A 229 9.18 20.46 -0.24
N ASN A 230 8.44 20.08 0.78
CA ASN A 230 8.89 20.24 2.17
C ASN A 230 9.85 19.12 2.56
N LEU A 231 11.09 19.23 2.10
CA LEU A 231 12.14 18.22 2.36
C LEU A 231 12.36 17.97 3.86
N MET A 232 12.36 19.02 4.68
CA MET A 232 12.56 18.90 6.13
C MET A 232 11.44 18.08 6.77
N GLY A 233 10.20 18.39 6.43
CA GLY A 233 9.03 17.65 6.90
C GLY A 233 9.03 16.19 6.41
N ALA A 234 9.40 15.96 5.13
CA ALA A 234 9.51 14.62 4.54
C ALA A 234 10.57 13.76 5.26
N HIS A 235 11.75 14.30 5.52
CA HIS A 235 12.79 13.61 6.30
C HIS A 235 12.33 13.36 7.74
N THR A 236 11.68 14.35 8.38
CA THR A 236 11.13 14.17 9.73
C THR A 236 10.11 13.03 9.78
N PHE A 237 9.29 12.88 8.75
CA PHE A 237 8.35 11.74 8.64
C PHE A 237 9.08 10.43 8.42
N ALA A 238 10.06 10.37 7.50
CA ALA A 238 10.87 9.19 7.25
C ALA A 238 11.62 8.74 8.51
N ASP A 239 12.23 9.69 9.25
CA ASP A 239 12.90 9.43 10.52
C ASP A 239 11.93 8.90 11.59
N PHE A 240 10.72 9.48 11.67
CA PHE A 240 9.71 9.02 12.63
C PHE A 240 9.27 7.58 12.34
N VAL A 241 8.87 7.25 11.12
CA VAL A 241 8.35 5.90 10.81
C VAL A 241 9.43 4.82 10.94
N THR A 242 10.70 5.20 10.83
CA THR A 242 11.85 4.30 11.05
C THR A 242 12.43 4.38 12.45
N SER A 243 11.92 5.27 13.32
CA SER A 243 12.36 5.39 14.73
C SER A 243 11.87 4.24 15.60
N SER A 244 12.44 4.12 16.81
CA SER A 244 11.98 3.14 17.80
C SER A 244 10.50 3.29 18.15
N GLU A 245 9.97 4.52 18.19
CA GLU A 245 8.56 4.78 18.49
C GLU A 245 7.66 4.40 17.30
N GLY A 246 7.98 4.83 16.09
CA GLY A 246 7.22 4.45 14.88
C GLY A 246 7.20 2.93 14.69
N GLN A 247 8.34 2.28 14.85
CA GLN A 247 8.48 0.83 14.75
C GLN A 247 7.76 0.07 15.88
N ARG A 248 7.65 0.66 17.07
CA ARG A 248 6.83 0.12 18.17
C ARG A 248 5.35 0.16 17.80
N ILE A 249 4.84 1.30 17.31
CA ILE A 249 3.45 1.46 16.89
C ILE A 249 3.12 0.40 15.81
N ILE A 250 3.98 0.25 14.80
CA ILE A 250 3.81 -0.74 13.73
C ILE A 250 3.73 -2.17 14.31
N ARG A 251 4.64 -2.53 15.21
CA ARG A 251 4.69 -3.87 15.83
C ARG A 251 3.46 -4.18 16.67
N GLU A 252 2.91 -3.20 17.36
CA GLU A 252 1.77 -3.40 18.26
C GLU A 252 0.43 -3.31 17.54
N TYR A 253 0.43 -2.76 16.31
CA TYR A 253 -0.80 -2.57 15.54
C TYR A 253 -1.46 -3.89 15.16
N GLY A 254 -2.74 -4.04 15.52
CA GLY A 254 -3.54 -5.23 15.26
C GLY A 254 -3.45 -6.32 16.34
N VAL A 255 -2.44 -6.28 17.25
CA VAL A 255 -2.25 -7.35 18.25
C VAL A 255 -3.48 -7.49 19.17
N ALA A 256 -4.06 -6.38 19.62
CA ALA A 256 -5.22 -6.41 20.51
C ALA A 256 -6.48 -6.97 19.83
N GLU A 257 -6.64 -6.72 18.54
CA GLU A 257 -7.84 -7.09 17.77
C GLU A 257 -7.73 -8.49 17.14
N TYR A 258 -6.55 -8.82 16.60
CA TYR A 258 -6.33 -10.05 15.82
C TYR A 258 -5.46 -11.10 16.53
N GLY A 259 -4.89 -10.77 17.69
CA GLY A 259 -3.97 -11.64 18.43
C GLY A 259 -2.56 -11.70 17.83
N GLN A 260 -2.28 -10.93 16.78
CA GLN A 260 -0.99 -10.84 16.10
C GLN A 260 -0.85 -9.48 15.42
N PRO A 261 0.38 -8.97 15.18
CA PRO A 261 0.59 -7.74 14.43
C PRO A 261 0.12 -7.88 12.97
N LEU A 262 -0.41 -6.81 12.39
CA LEU A 262 -0.72 -6.76 10.97
C LEU A 262 0.48 -6.38 10.11
N PHE A 263 1.50 -5.78 10.70
CA PHE A 263 2.74 -5.39 10.06
C PHE A 263 3.93 -5.76 10.93
N ILE A 264 5.02 -6.13 10.29
CA ILE A 264 6.30 -6.43 10.93
C ILE A 264 7.25 -5.26 10.67
N PRO A 265 7.89 -4.67 11.69
CA PRO A 265 8.86 -3.60 11.52
C PRO A 265 10.12 -4.04 10.76
N ASP A 266 10.61 -3.18 9.86
CA ASP A 266 11.78 -3.45 9.01
C ASP A 266 12.88 -2.37 9.11
N ALA A 267 12.72 -1.33 9.90
CA ALA A 267 13.74 -0.30 10.01
C ALA A 267 15.06 -0.88 10.52
N GLY A 268 16.14 -0.64 9.74
CA GLY A 268 17.46 -1.17 10.05
C GLY A 268 17.73 -2.58 9.51
N SER A 269 16.77 -3.22 8.84
CA SER A 269 17.01 -4.40 8.03
C SER A 269 17.55 -4.00 6.66
N GLU A 270 18.51 -4.74 6.12
CA GLU A 270 18.80 -4.66 4.69
C GLU A 270 17.57 -5.18 3.94
N SER A 271 17.06 -4.41 2.96
CA SER A 271 15.94 -4.88 2.12
C SER A 271 16.36 -6.19 1.45
N PRO A 272 15.53 -7.25 1.52
CA PRO A 272 15.80 -8.51 0.84
C PRO A 272 15.85 -8.35 -0.68
#